data_8691f9f99ea7c0dbb59a235077e8dc7a
#
_entry.id   8691f9f99ea7c0dbb59a235077e8dc7a
#
_cell.length_a   1.000
_cell.length_b   1.000
_cell.length_c   1.000
_cell.angle_alpha   90.00
_cell.angle_beta   90.00
_cell.angle_gamma   90.00
#
_symmetry.space_group_name_H-M   'P 1'
#
loop_
_entity.id
_entity.type
_entity.pdbx_description
1 polymer ?
#
loop_
_entity_poly.entity_id
_entity_poly.type
_entity_poly.pdbx_seq_one_letter_code
_entity_poly.pdbx_strand_id
1 'polypeptide(L)'
;MLTYYSTSAREDFWTEHWGGHSVDELLAVARVSPLTTLITEALPPEGLVLEAGCGLGQYVILLRERGWRTAGVDGSVEALAACRRVAAVPLAASDLRALAIRSGALAAYVSLGVVEHDADGPDAILAEARRVLAPGGALLISVPYLNGVRQLGAPWIRRRQAALARAGGDFYQYAFSRRELIAALRGQGFAPLAAHPYDPARVLRTAARALRGARRRSATERRARARSTAPRRRGWWQALARQALYSEPALRLLGHMLLVVARRA
;
A
#
# COMPACT_ATOMS: atom_id res chain seq x y z
N MET A 1 -16.77 3.76 1.31
CA MET A 1 -15.50 3.64 2.05
C MET A 1 -15.76 3.19 3.48
N LEU A 2 -14.82 2.54 4.10
CA LEU A 2 -14.83 2.21 5.52
C LEU A 2 -13.72 3.00 6.20
N THR A 3 -14.08 3.81 7.21
CA THR A 3 -13.14 4.68 7.93
C THR A 3 -12.51 3.92 9.09
N TYR A 4 -11.20 4.10 9.27
CA TYR A 4 -10.45 3.59 10.41
C TYR A 4 -9.89 4.75 11.24
N TYR A 5 -9.96 4.59 12.55
CA TYR A 5 -9.39 5.49 13.55
C TYR A 5 -8.31 4.77 14.34
N SER A 6 -7.33 5.52 14.85
CA SER A 6 -6.25 5.00 15.68
C SER A 6 -5.95 5.98 16.82
N THR A 7 -5.55 5.47 17.97
CA THR A 7 -5.01 6.29 19.07
C THR A 7 -3.53 6.67 18.85
N SER A 8 -2.91 6.13 17.80
CA SER A 8 -1.51 6.38 17.44
C SER A 8 -1.35 7.26 16.19
N ALA A 9 -2.45 7.69 15.56
CA ALA A 9 -2.41 8.55 14.36
C ALA A 9 -2.19 10.02 14.77
N ARG A 10 -0.98 10.35 15.26
CA ARG A 10 -0.55 11.71 15.62
C ARG A 10 0.28 12.32 14.48
N GLU A 11 0.59 13.62 14.57
CA GLU A 11 1.40 14.33 13.57
C GLU A 11 2.74 13.62 13.27
N ASP A 12 3.38 13.05 14.31
CA ASP A 12 4.65 12.32 14.18
C ASP A 12 4.50 10.86 13.73
N PHE A 13 3.28 10.41 13.42
CA PHE A 13 3.01 9.00 13.09
C PHE A 13 3.92 8.46 11.97
N TRP A 14 4.10 9.24 10.90
CA TRP A 14 4.91 8.80 9.76
C TRP A 14 6.39 8.75 10.09
N THR A 15 6.91 9.69 10.89
CA THR A 15 8.29 9.69 11.36
C THR A 15 8.58 8.46 12.23
N GLU A 16 7.71 8.15 13.18
CA GLU A 16 7.82 6.94 14.01
C GLU A 16 7.66 5.66 13.18
N HIS A 17 6.70 5.65 12.25
CA HIS A 17 6.45 4.51 11.36
C HIS A 17 7.69 4.16 10.53
N TRP A 18 8.30 5.15 9.88
CA TRP A 18 9.48 4.93 9.05
C TRP A 18 10.73 4.64 9.88
N GLY A 19 10.84 5.17 11.10
CA GLY A 19 11.94 4.88 12.03
C GLY A 19 12.06 3.41 12.42
N GLY A 20 10.96 2.65 12.35
CA GLY A 20 10.92 1.22 12.62
C GLY A 20 11.32 0.29 11.45
N HIS A 21 11.67 0.85 10.29
CA HIS A 21 11.97 0.08 9.08
C HIS A 21 13.32 0.49 8.48
N SER A 22 13.99 -0.45 7.80
CA SER A 22 15.19 -0.15 7.02
C SER A 22 14.89 -0.15 5.52
N VAL A 23 15.59 0.72 4.77
CA VAL A 23 15.49 0.79 3.31
C VAL A 23 15.81 -0.57 2.68
N ASP A 24 16.88 -1.22 3.14
CA ASP A 24 17.34 -2.51 2.61
C ASP A 24 16.31 -3.63 2.81
N GLU A 25 15.66 -3.67 3.99
CA GLU A 25 14.61 -4.65 4.28
C GLU A 25 13.40 -4.46 3.36
N LEU A 26 12.93 -3.20 3.19
CA LEU A 26 11.82 -2.90 2.31
C LEU A 26 12.16 -3.15 0.84
N LEU A 27 13.38 -2.83 0.43
CA LEU A 27 13.87 -3.10 -0.92
C LEU A 27 13.96 -4.61 -1.19
N ALA A 28 14.45 -5.39 -0.24
CA ALA A 28 14.47 -6.86 -0.34
C ALA A 28 13.06 -7.44 -0.48
N VAL A 29 12.09 -6.92 0.28
CA VAL A 29 10.68 -7.30 0.15
C VAL A 29 10.12 -6.90 -1.21
N ALA A 30 10.38 -5.68 -1.68
CA ALA A 30 9.91 -5.19 -2.96
C ALA A 30 10.42 -6.04 -4.13
N ARG A 31 11.70 -6.47 -4.10
CA ARG A 31 12.30 -7.30 -5.16
C ARG A 31 11.59 -8.63 -5.40
N VAL A 32 10.96 -9.20 -4.38
CA VAL A 32 10.25 -10.51 -4.45
C VAL A 32 8.73 -10.37 -4.39
N SER A 33 8.21 -9.16 -4.31
CA SER A 33 6.78 -8.89 -4.17
C SER A 33 6.06 -9.12 -5.51
N PRO A 34 4.91 -9.83 -5.52
CA PRO A 34 4.03 -9.88 -6.69
C PRO A 34 3.54 -8.50 -7.14
N LEU A 35 3.45 -7.53 -6.22
CA LEU A 35 3.09 -6.15 -6.55
C LEU A 35 4.09 -5.53 -7.52
N THR A 36 5.36 -5.84 -7.40
CA THR A 36 6.41 -5.34 -8.31
C THR A 36 6.17 -5.77 -9.75
N THR A 37 5.75 -7.01 -9.98
CA THR A 37 5.38 -7.49 -11.32
C THR A 37 4.21 -6.68 -11.87
N LEU A 38 3.14 -6.51 -11.09
CA LEU A 38 1.98 -5.71 -11.50
C LEU A 38 2.35 -4.26 -11.84
N ILE A 39 3.26 -3.64 -11.06
CA ILE A 39 3.75 -2.28 -11.32
C ILE A 39 4.54 -2.26 -12.63
N THR A 40 5.54 -3.13 -12.78
CA THR A 40 6.43 -3.09 -13.94
C THR A 40 5.74 -3.43 -15.26
N GLU A 41 4.72 -4.28 -15.25
CA GLU A 41 3.89 -4.59 -16.42
C GLU A 41 2.98 -3.42 -16.84
N ALA A 42 2.60 -2.54 -15.88
CA ALA A 42 1.72 -1.42 -16.13
C ALA A 42 2.45 -0.11 -16.50
N LEU A 43 3.74 -0.02 -16.17
CA LEU A 43 4.54 1.18 -16.44
C LEU A 43 4.86 1.33 -17.93
N PRO A 44 4.85 2.56 -18.47
CA PRO A 44 5.36 2.81 -19.81
C PRO A 44 6.88 2.55 -19.87
N PRO A 45 7.41 2.14 -21.04
CA PRO A 45 8.85 1.87 -21.18
C PRO A 45 9.71 3.13 -21.10
N GLU A 46 9.13 4.29 -21.41
CA GLU A 46 9.81 5.58 -21.47
C GLU A 46 9.08 6.66 -20.68
N GLY A 47 9.81 7.75 -20.41
CA GLY A 47 9.31 8.93 -19.72
C GLY A 47 9.61 8.91 -18.22
N LEU A 48 9.16 9.95 -17.53
CA LEU A 48 9.41 10.12 -16.08
C LEU A 48 8.29 9.45 -15.29
N VAL A 49 8.69 8.59 -14.36
CA VAL A 49 7.82 7.95 -13.37
C VAL A 49 7.97 8.67 -12.04
N LEU A 50 6.87 9.06 -11.42
CA LEU A 50 6.86 9.59 -10.06
C LEU A 50 6.28 8.55 -9.09
N GLU A 51 7.00 8.24 -8.01
CA GLU A 51 6.41 7.59 -6.84
C GLU A 51 6.00 8.69 -5.84
N ALA A 52 4.70 8.86 -5.63
CA ALA A 52 4.11 9.86 -4.76
C ALA A 52 3.68 9.24 -3.43
N GLY A 53 4.27 9.71 -2.33
CA GLY A 53 4.26 9.05 -1.04
C GLY A 53 5.26 7.90 -1.01
N CYS A 54 6.51 8.17 -1.41
CA CYS A 54 7.52 7.12 -1.60
C CYS A 54 8.11 6.57 -0.29
N GLY A 55 7.89 7.23 0.86
CA GLY A 55 8.45 6.84 2.15
C GLY A 55 9.97 6.63 2.09
N LEU A 56 10.42 5.44 2.41
CA LEU A 56 11.84 5.05 2.36
C LEU A 56 12.37 4.79 0.93
N GLY A 57 11.59 5.05 -0.12
CA GLY A 57 12.01 5.05 -1.52
C GLY A 57 12.34 3.70 -2.13
N GLN A 58 11.88 2.59 -1.55
CA GLN A 58 12.20 1.25 -2.02
C GLN A 58 11.79 0.99 -3.48
N TYR A 59 10.66 1.55 -3.94
CA TYR A 59 10.26 1.42 -5.34
C TYR A 59 10.95 2.44 -6.25
N VAL A 60 11.29 3.64 -5.75
CA VAL A 60 12.16 4.58 -6.51
C VAL A 60 13.48 3.92 -6.84
N ILE A 61 14.14 3.30 -5.84
CA ILE A 61 15.41 2.59 -6.03
C ILE A 61 15.23 1.42 -7.00
N LEU A 62 14.26 0.52 -6.72
CA LEU A 62 14.02 -0.69 -7.50
C LEU A 62 13.71 -0.40 -8.98
N LEU A 63 12.87 0.59 -9.25
CA LEU A 63 12.51 0.94 -10.63
C LEU A 63 13.69 1.54 -11.38
N ARG A 64 14.52 2.35 -10.70
CA ARG A 64 15.77 2.86 -11.29
C ARG A 64 16.77 1.76 -11.57
N GLU A 65 16.96 0.80 -10.67
CA GLU A 65 17.79 -0.39 -10.89
C GLU A 65 17.35 -1.17 -12.16
N ARG A 66 16.05 -1.13 -12.47
CA ARG A 66 15.46 -1.78 -13.65
C ARG A 66 15.39 -0.90 -14.89
N GLY A 67 15.97 0.30 -14.87
CA GLY A 67 16.10 1.18 -16.02
C GLY A 67 15.04 2.27 -16.18
N TRP A 68 14.01 2.34 -15.31
CA TRP A 68 13.03 3.42 -15.38
C TRP A 68 13.60 4.74 -14.85
N ARG A 69 13.27 5.85 -15.51
CA ARG A 69 13.55 7.20 -15.00
C ARG A 69 12.55 7.54 -13.90
N THR A 70 12.89 7.21 -12.64
CA THR A 70 11.98 7.35 -11.50
C THR A 70 12.49 8.43 -10.54
N ALA A 71 11.56 9.24 -10.01
CA ALA A 71 11.75 10.16 -8.89
C ALA A 71 10.73 9.85 -7.80
N GLY A 72 11.02 10.23 -6.55
CA GLY A 72 10.12 10.07 -5.42
C GLY A 72 9.79 11.39 -4.74
N VAL A 73 8.56 11.51 -4.24
CA VAL A 73 8.13 12.60 -3.36
C VAL A 73 7.45 12.04 -2.12
N ASP A 74 7.69 12.65 -0.97
CA ASP A 74 7.04 12.28 0.31
C ASP A 74 6.97 13.52 1.22
N GLY A 75 6.03 13.52 2.17
CA GLY A 75 5.96 14.54 3.21
C GLY A 75 7.00 14.37 4.32
N SER A 76 7.48 13.13 4.56
CA SER A 76 8.46 12.84 5.61
C SER A 76 9.90 13.10 5.14
N VAL A 77 10.46 14.20 5.63
CA VAL A 77 11.87 14.57 5.37
C VAL A 77 12.82 13.50 5.92
N GLU A 78 12.48 12.89 7.04
CA GLU A 78 13.27 11.85 7.73
C GLU A 78 13.33 10.59 6.88
N ALA A 79 12.21 10.17 6.29
CA ALA A 79 12.17 9.01 5.39
C ALA A 79 13.02 9.25 4.14
N LEU A 80 12.88 10.43 3.54
CA LEU A 80 13.70 10.84 2.38
C LEU A 80 15.19 10.90 2.72
N ALA A 81 15.55 11.42 3.90
CA ALA A 81 16.93 11.45 4.37
C ALA A 81 17.48 10.03 4.60
N ALA A 82 16.66 9.11 5.13
CA ALA A 82 17.03 7.70 5.27
C ALA A 82 17.31 7.04 3.92
N CYS A 83 16.46 7.28 2.92
CA CYS A 83 16.67 6.78 1.55
C CYS A 83 17.97 7.32 0.93
N ARG A 84 18.24 8.63 1.05
CA ARG A 84 19.44 9.27 0.51
C ARG A 84 20.74 8.73 1.07
N ARG A 85 20.73 8.20 2.30
CA ARG A 85 21.90 7.53 2.89
C ARG A 85 22.24 6.18 2.21
N VAL A 86 21.25 5.55 1.59
CA VAL A 86 21.40 4.23 0.96
C VAL A 86 21.58 4.35 -0.55
N ALA A 87 20.89 5.29 -1.20
CA ALA A 87 20.90 5.42 -2.65
C ALA A 87 20.83 6.86 -3.13
N ALA A 88 21.61 7.19 -4.15
CA ALA A 88 21.58 8.48 -4.83
C ALA A 88 20.44 8.49 -5.86
N VAL A 89 19.21 8.72 -5.38
CA VAL A 89 18.01 8.80 -6.22
C VAL A 89 17.34 10.18 -6.10
N PRO A 90 16.64 10.66 -7.14
CA PRO A 90 15.92 11.93 -7.09
C PRO A 90 14.76 11.87 -6.12
N LEU A 91 14.82 12.69 -5.06
CA LEU A 91 13.79 12.77 -4.03
C LEU A 91 13.50 14.23 -3.68
N ALA A 92 12.24 14.56 -3.41
CA ALA A 92 11.83 15.86 -2.92
C ALA A 92 10.76 15.73 -1.83
N ALA A 93 10.81 16.62 -0.83
CA ALA A 93 9.71 16.80 0.11
C ALA A 93 8.60 17.61 -0.57
N SER A 94 7.35 17.14 -0.51
CA SER A 94 6.22 17.80 -1.15
C SER A 94 4.88 17.37 -0.57
N ASP A 95 3.93 18.30 -0.54
CA ASP A 95 2.51 17.95 -0.40
C ASP A 95 2.01 17.37 -1.72
N LEU A 96 1.38 16.21 -1.65
CA LEU A 96 0.88 15.50 -2.83
C LEU A 96 -0.35 16.17 -3.48
N ARG A 97 -0.97 17.13 -2.77
CA ARG A 97 -2.08 17.94 -3.27
C ARG A 97 -1.61 19.14 -4.09
N ALA A 98 -0.30 19.48 -4.04
CA ALA A 98 0.30 20.64 -4.71
C ALA A 98 1.76 20.38 -5.08
N LEU A 99 2.00 19.57 -6.12
CA LEU A 99 3.33 19.19 -6.57
C LEU A 99 4.00 20.32 -7.38
N ALA A 100 5.26 20.60 -7.06
CA ALA A 100 6.10 21.52 -7.84
C ALA A 100 6.54 20.91 -9.19
N ILE A 101 5.59 20.28 -9.89
CA ILE A 101 5.79 19.61 -11.17
C ILE A 101 4.84 20.26 -12.19
N ARG A 102 5.36 20.59 -13.38
CA ARG A 102 4.53 21.17 -14.45
C ARG A 102 3.45 20.18 -14.91
N SER A 103 2.32 20.71 -15.39
CA SER A 103 1.25 19.89 -15.94
C SER A 103 1.74 19.05 -17.13
N GLY A 104 1.31 17.78 -17.17
CA GLY A 104 1.61 16.87 -18.27
C GLY A 104 3.08 16.41 -18.36
N ALA A 105 3.86 16.53 -17.30
CA ALA A 105 5.29 16.19 -17.31
C ALA A 105 5.60 14.70 -17.09
N LEU A 106 4.66 13.95 -16.52
CA LEU A 106 4.88 12.58 -16.11
C LEU A 106 4.28 11.57 -17.09
N ALA A 107 5.02 10.53 -17.39
CA ALA A 107 4.52 9.37 -18.12
C ALA A 107 3.76 8.40 -17.19
N ALA A 108 4.15 8.33 -15.91
CA ALA A 108 3.44 7.54 -14.91
C ALA A 108 3.48 8.19 -13.51
N TYR A 109 2.41 7.95 -12.75
CA TYR A 109 2.26 8.33 -11.35
C TYR A 109 1.91 7.06 -10.56
N VAL A 110 2.74 6.72 -9.58
CA VAL A 110 2.60 5.55 -8.72
C VAL A 110 2.39 6.03 -7.29
N SER A 111 1.33 5.55 -6.63
CA SER A 111 1.03 5.88 -5.23
C SER A 111 0.53 4.63 -4.51
N LEU A 112 1.30 4.18 -3.53
CA LEU A 112 1.13 2.86 -2.91
C LEU A 112 0.85 3.00 -1.42
N GLY A 113 -0.44 2.97 -1.04
CA GLY A 113 -0.83 3.06 0.36
C GLY A 113 -0.72 4.49 0.90
N VAL A 114 -1.25 5.48 0.18
CA VAL A 114 -1.09 6.91 0.48
C VAL A 114 -2.40 7.68 0.47
N VAL A 115 -3.15 7.63 -0.63
CA VAL A 115 -4.35 8.46 -0.82
C VAL A 115 -5.47 8.17 0.19
N GLU A 116 -5.44 7.03 0.81
CA GLU A 116 -6.36 6.63 1.87
C GLU A 116 -6.15 7.36 3.20
N HIS A 117 -5.00 8.00 3.37
CA HIS A 117 -4.64 8.74 4.58
C HIS A 117 -5.05 10.21 4.56
N ASP A 118 -5.55 10.72 3.44
CA ASP A 118 -6.16 12.05 3.40
C ASP A 118 -7.56 12.01 4.03
N ALA A 119 -7.75 12.76 5.13
CA ALA A 119 -9.00 12.77 5.86
C ALA A 119 -10.18 13.37 5.04
N ASP A 120 -9.87 14.27 4.10
CA ASP A 120 -10.83 14.88 3.19
C ASP A 120 -11.15 13.98 1.98
N GLY A 121 -10.48 12.82 1.89
CA GLY A 121 -10.63 11.87 0.81
C GLY A 121 -9.56 12.00 -0.28
N PRO A 122 -9.59 11.13 -1.30
CA PRO A 122 -8.51 11.03 -2.28
C PRO A 122 -8.55 12.11 -3.36
N ASP A 123 -9.61 12.92 -3.43
CA ASP A 123 -9.93 13.72 -4.62
C ASP A 123 -8.88 14.78 -4.93
N ALA A 124 -8.34 15.48 -3.93
CA ALA A 124 -7.32 16.52 -4.13
C ALA A 124 -6.02 15.92 -4.68
N ILE A 125 -5.57 14.80 -4.13
CA ILE A 125 -4.37 14.09 -4.58
C ILE A 125 -4.59 13.52 -6.01
N LEU A 126 -5.76 12.96 -6.29
CA LEU A 126 -6.08 12.44 -7.62
C LEU A 126 -6.19 13.54 -8.68
N ALA A 127 -6.75 14.70 -8.34
CA ALA A 127 -6.79 15.87 -9.23
C ALA A 127 -5.37 16.34 -9.57
N GLU A 128 -4.48 16.40 -8.58
CA GLU A 128 -3.09 16.78 -8.78
C GLU A 128 -2.32 15.73 -9.59
N ALA A 129 -2.52 14.44 -9.31
CA ALA A 129 -1.98 13.36 -10.13
C ALA A 129 -2.42 13.49 -11.60
N ARG A 130 -3.69 13.81 -11.84
CA ARG A 130 -4.19 14.08 -13.20
C ARG A 130 -3.51 15.27 -13.83
N ARG A 131 -3.30 16.36 -13.11
CA ARG A 131 -2.65 17.55 -13.62
C ARG A 131 -1.23 17.28 -14.11
N VAL A 132 -0.43 16.54 -13.31
CA VAL A 132 0.99 16.30 -13.61
C VAL A 132 1.23 15.17 -14.62
N LEU A 133 0.31 14.23 -14.78
CA LEU A 133 0.39 13.18 -15.80
C LEU A 133 0.18 13.75 -17.20
N ALA A 134 0.92 13.25 -18.18
CA ALA A 134 0.66 13.50 -19.60
C ALA A 134 -0.69 12.88 -20.01
N PRO A 135 -1.37 13.39 -21.08
CA PRO A 135 -2.51 12.68 -21.67
C PRO A 135 -2.14 11.23 -22.00
N GLY A 136 -2.99 10.29 -21.64
CA GLY A 136 -2.71 8.85 -21.77
C GLY A 136 -1.69 8.29 -20.74
N GLY A 137 -1.12 9.12 -19.87
CA GLY A 137 -0.17 8.71 -18.83
C GLY A 137 -0.76 7.70 -17.86
N ALA A 138 0.09 6.83 -17.33
CA ALA A 138 -0.32 5.73 -16.44
C ALA A 138 -0.48 6.22 -14.98
N LEU A 139 -1.59 5.84 -14.35
CA LEU A 139 -1.83 5.98 -12.92
C LEU A 139 -1.90 4.60 -12.27
N LEU A 140 -1.09 4.38 -11.24
CA LEU A 140 -1.10 3.18 -10.42
C LEU A 140 -1.40 3.58 -8.97
N ILE A 141 -2.59 3.25 -8.47
CA ILE A 141 -3.01 3.57 -7.10
C ILE A 141 -3.26 2.28 -6.32
N SER A 142 -2.64 2.16 -5.16
CA SER A 142 -2.87 1.06 -4.23
C SER A 142 -3.44 1.58 -2.92
N VAL A 143 -4.51 0.95 -2.43
CA VAL A 143 -5.21 1.31 -1.18
C VAL A 143 -5.62 0.06 -0.39
N PRO A 144 -5.91 0.17 0.92
CA PRO A 144 -6.53 -0.89 1.69
C PRO A 144 -7.85 -1.34 1.07
N TYR A 145 -7.96 -2.63 0.82
CA TYR A 145 -9.11 -3.21 0.14
C TYR A 145 -10.23 -3.60 1.10
N LEU A 146 -11.40 -3.05 0.89
CA LEU A 146 -12.63 -3.52 1.52
C LEU A 146 -13.08 -4.81 0.83
N ASN A 147 -12.35 -5.90 1.10
CA ASN A 147 -12.55 -7.22 0.52
C ASN A 147 -13.83 -7.90 1.04
N GLY A 148 -14.17 -9.07 0.50
CA GLY A 148 -15.42 -9.77 0.85
C GLY A 148 -15.58 -10.02 2.35
N VAL A 149 -14.51 -10.45 3.04
CA VAL A 149 -14.54 -10.67 4.50
C VAL A 149 -14.79 -9.35 5.26
N ARG A 150 -14.11 -8.27 4.87
CA ARG A 150 -14.33 -6.95 5.48
C ARG A 150 -15.73 -6.40 5.18
N GLN A 151 -16.27 -6.66 3.98
CA GLN A 151 -17.63 -6.26 3.63
C GLN A 151 -18.68 -6.97 4.50
N LEU A 152 -18.54 -8.28 4.71
CA LEU A 152 -19.41 -9.05 5.60
C LEU A 152 -19.31 -8.54 7.06
N GLY A 153 -18.12 -8.22 7.52
CA GLY A 153 -17.88 -7.69 8.85
C GLY A 153 -18.10 -6.16 8.98
N ALA A 154 -18.44 -5.46 7.91
CA ALA A 154 -18.49 -3.99 7.89
C ALA A 154 -19.40 -3.36 8.99
N PRO A 155 -20.61 -3.89 9.31
CA PRO A 155 -21.43 -3.31 10.36
C PRO A 155 -20.73 -3.35 11.73
N TRP A 156 -20.07 -4.46 12.05
CA TRP A 156 -19.31 -4.61 13.30
C TRP A 156 -18.08 -3.72 13.33
N ILE A 157 -17.33 -3.66 12.22
CA ILE A 157 -16.14 -2.81 12.10
C ILE A 157 -16.54 -1.33 12.27
N ARG A 158 -17.59 -0.86 11.58
CA ARG A 158 -18.10 0.52 11.71
C ARG A 158 -18.46 0.86 13.14
N ARG A 159 -19.17 -0.05 13.83
CA ARG A 159 -19.56 0.16 15.24
C ARG A 159 -18.33 0.29 16.14
N ARG A 160 -17.31 -0.56 15.95
CA ARG A 160 -16.07 -0.51 16.70
C ARG A 160 -15.27 0.77 16.41
N GLN A 161 -15.17 1.17 15.15
CA GLN A 161 -14.46 2.38 14.73
C GLN A 161 -15.16 3.65 15.24
N ALA A 162 -16.49 3.70 15.20
CA ALA A 162 -17.25 4.79 15.79
C ALA A 162 -17.07 4.90 17.31
N ALA A 163 -16.91 3.79 18.01
CA ALA A 163 -16.60 3.80 19.44
C ALA A 163 -15.19 4.35 19.69
N LEU A 164 -14.20 3.99 18.85
CA LEU A 164 -12.83 4.48 18.93
C LEU A 164 -12.74 5.97 18.66
N ALA A 165 -13.44 6.47 17.63
CA ALA A 165 -13.53 7.90 17.33
C ALA A 165 -14.12 8.71 18.51
N ARG A 166 -15.20 8.20 19.13
CA ARG A 166 -15.80 8.84 20.32
C ARG A 166 -14.89 8.83 21.55
N ALA A 167 -13.97 7.88 21.62
CA ALA A 167 -12.95 7.80 22.67
C ALA A 167 -11.68 8.65 22.39
N GLY A 168 -11.74 9.55 21.40
CA GLY A 168 -10.63 10.45 21.05
C GLY A 168 -9.59 9.84 20.13
N GLY A 169 -9.94 8.79 19.38
CA GLY A 169 -9.08 8.29 18.31
C GLY A 169 -9.10 9.21 17.11
N ASP A 170 -7.90 9.46 16.55
CA ASP A 170 -7.73 10.27 15.34
C ASP A 170 -8.03 9.48 14.08
N PHE A 171 -8.41 10.17 13.00
CA PHE A 171 -8.54 9.56 11.69
C PHE A 171 -7.20 8.92 11.29
N TYR A 172 -7.28 7.70 10.76
CA TYR A 172 -6.09 6.97 10.32
C TYR A 172 -6.08 6.72 8.82
N GLN A 173 -7.13 6.08 8.29
CA GLN A 173 -7.22 5.77 6.86
C GLN A 173 -8.62 5.36 6.43
N TYR A 174 -8.84 5.38 5.12
CA TYR A 174 -9.97 4.72 4.48
C TYR A 174 -9.61 3.32 3.99
N ALA A 175 -10.60 2.42 3.90
CA ALA A 175 -10.53 1.24 3.05
C ALA A 175 -11.60 1.35 1.97
N PHE A 176 -11.23 1.03 0.75
CA PHE A 176 -12.06 1.18 -0.43
C PHE A 176 -12.54 -0.17 -0.96
N SER A 177 -13.80 -0.25 -1.34
CA SER A 177 -14.24 -1.30 -2.27
C SER A 177 -13.71 -0.99 -3.69
N ARG A 178 -13.63 -2.02 -4.53
CA ARG A 178 -13.25 -1.84 -5.93
C ARG A 178 -14.14 -0.80 -6.64
N ARG A 179 -15.46 -0.83 -6.36
CA ARG A 179 -16.43 0.09 -6.97
C ARG A 179 -16.19 1.53 -6.58
N GLU A 180 -15.93 1.78 -5.29
CA GLU A 180 -15.68 3.14 -4.77
C GLU A 180 -14.40 3.73 -5.34
N LEU A 181 -13.29 2.97 -5.36
CA LEU A 181 -12.03 3.48 -5.93
C LEU A 181 -12.15 3.75 -7.43
N ILE A 182 -12.79 2.84 -8.19
CA ILE A 182 -13.03 3.05 -9.62
C ILE A 182 -13.92 4.28 -9.86
N ALA A 183 -14.94 4.52 -9.03
CA ALA A 183 -15.80 5.69 -9.13
C ALA A 183 -15.02 6.99 -8.86
N ALA A 184 -14.19 7.03 -7.81
CA ALA A 184 -13.33 8.18 -7.51
C ALA A 184 -12.37 8.48 -8.67
N LEU A 185 -11.71 7.46 -9.22
CA LEU A 185 -10.81 7.62 -10.38
C LEU A 185 -11.54 8.17 -11.60
N ARG A 186 -12.72 7.65 -11.93
CA ARG A 186 -13.53 8.15 -13.05
C ARG A 186 -14.00 9.58 -12.83
N GLY A 187 -14.39 9.93 -11.60
CA GLY A 187 -14.76 11.29 -11.22
C GLY A 187 -13.64 12.30 -11.46
N GLN A 188 -12.39 11.86 -11.33
CA GLN A 188 -11.20 12.69 -11.60
C GLN A 188 -10.66 12.56 -13.02
N GLY A 189 -11.45 11.99 -13.98
CA GLY A 189 -11.06 11.91 -15.39
C GLY A 189 -9.99 10.88 -15.70
N PHE A 190 -9.97 9.78 -14.96
CA PHE A 190 -9.16 8.61 -15.28
C PHE A 190 -10.01 7.49 -15.90
N ALA A 191 -9.42 6.71 -16.81
CA ALA A 191 -9.97 5.49 -17.38
C ALA A 191 -9.34 4.27 -16.70
N PRO A 192 -10.02 3.62 -15.71
CA PRO A 192 -9.51 2.40 -15.08
C PRO A 192 -9.43 1.26 -16.10
N LEU A 193 -8.27 0.60 -16.17
CA LEU A 193 -7.97 -0.53 -17.05
C LEU A 193 -8.03 -1.86 -16.33
N ALA A 194 -7.43 -1.94 -15.14
CA ALA A 194 -7.34 -3.17 -14.36
C ALA A 194 -7.44 -2.88 -12.87
N ALA A 195 -7.85 -3.89 -12.09
CA ALA A 195 -7.92 -3.80 -10.64
C ALA A 195 -7.52 -5.14 -10.04
N HIS A 196 -6.40 -5.16 -9.32
CA HIS A 196 -5.72 -6.33 -8.79
C HIS A 196 -5.73 -6.32 -7.26
N PRO A 197 -6.61 -7.12 -6.61
CA PRO A 197 -6.46 -7.38 -5.19
C PRO A 197 -5.19 -8.18 -4.95
N TYR A 198 -4.44 -7.85 -3.88
CA TYR A 198 -3.18 -8.51 -3.57
C TYR A 198 -2.95 -8.66 -2.05
N ASP A 199 -1.83 -9.28 -1.65
CA ASP A 199 -1.42 -9.58 -0.27
C ASP A 199 -2.50 -10.29 0.59
N PRO A 200 -3.04 -11.46 0.14
CA PRO A 200 -4.02 -12.21 0.93
C PRO A 200 -3.40 -12.81 2.19
N ALA A 201 -2.09 -13.05 2.19
CA ALA A 201 -1.37 -13.64 3.31
C ALA A 201 -1.33 -12.73 4.55
N ARG A 202 -1.48 -11.41 4.40
CA ARG A 202 -1.51 -10.47 5.52
C ARG A 202 -2.72 -10.70 6.43
N VAL A 203 -3.89 -10.96 5.84
CA VAL A 203 -5.11 -11.31 6.58
C VAL A 203 -4.91 -12.59 7.40
N LEU A 204 -4.33 -13.63 6.78
CA LEU A 204 -4.04 -14.90 7.47
C LEU A 204 -3.00 -14.74 8.58
N ARG A 205 -1.95 -13.95 8.36
CA ARG A 205 -0.93 -13.64 9.40
C ARG A 205 -1.56 -12.90 10.58
N THR A 206 -2.44 -11.94 10.32
CA THR A 206 -3.13 -11.17 11.37
C THR A 206 -4.08 -12.06 12.16
N ALA A 207 -4.89 -12.90 11.50
CA ALA A 207 -5.76 -13.87 12.15
C ALA A 207 -4.97 -14.87 12.99
N ALA A 208 -3.87 -15.41 12.46
CA ALA A 208 -2.99 -16.34 13.19
C ALA A 208 -2.34 -15.69 14.42
N ARG A 209 -1.95 -14.41 14.36
CA ARG A 209 -1.43 -13.65 15.50
C ARG A 209 -2.50 -13.43 16.56
N ALA A 210 -3.73 -13.06 16.16
CA ALA A 210 -4.86 -12.89 17.08
C ALA A 210 -5.18 -14.20 17.82
N LEU A 211 -5.23 -15.34 17.13
CA LEU A 211 -5.46 -16.66 17.71
C LEU A 211 -4.33 -17.10 18.65
N ARG A 212 -3.07 -16.80 18.32
CA ARG A 212 -1.91 -17.09 19.19
C ARG A 212 -1.91 -16.20 20.43
N GLY A 213 -2.28 -14.92 20.30
CA GLY A 213 -2.44 -13.98 21.41
C GLY A 213 -3.52 -14.42 22.38
N ALA A 214 -4.67 -14.88 21.88
CA ALA A 214 -5.74 -15.46 22.69
C ALA A 214 -5.28 -16.72 23.43
N ARG A 215 -4.52 -17.62 22.76
CA ARG A 215 -3.95 -18.83 23.38
C ARG A 215 -2.84 -18.53 24.40
N ARG A 216 -2.04 -17.45 24.23
CA ARG A 216 -1.02 -17.06 25.20
C ARG A 216 -1.61 -16.47 26.47
N ARG A 217 -2.77 -15.82 26.43
CA ARG A 217 -3.49 -15.35 27.63
C ARG A 217 -4.07 -16.50 28.47
N SER A 218 -4.23 -17.69 27.89
CA SER A 218 -4.68 -18.89 28.60
C SER A 218 -3.55 -19.86 28.97
N ALA A 219 -2.29 -19.56 28.66
CA ALA A 219 -1.14 -20.44 28.89
C ALA A 219 0.05 -19.64 29.46
N THR A 220 -0.15 -19.06 30.64
CA THR A 220 0.94 -18.69 31.54
C THR A 220 1.44 -19.94 32.25
N GLU A 221 2.05 -20.83 31.50
CA GLU A 221 2.90 -21.93 32.00
C GLU A 221 3.03 -22.98 30.91
N ARG A 222 4.15 -22.98 30.20
CA ARG A 222 4.90 -24.16 29.76
C ARG A 222 6.00 -23.86 28.76
N ARG A 223 7.21 -23.86 29.29
CA ARG A 223 8.49 -24.40 28.76
C ARG A 223 8.95 -23.99 27.37
N ALA A 224 10.13 -23.38 27.39
CA ALA A 224 11.11 -23.38 26.32
C ALA A 224 11.22 -24.76 25.66
N ARG A 225 11.01 -24.85 24.36
CA ARG A 225 11.38 -26.02 23.57
C ARG A 225 12.22 -25.60 22.38
N ALA A 226 13.33 -26.29 22.26
CA ALA A 226 14.42 -26.16 21.33
C ALA A 226 14.03 -25.72 19.91
N ARG A 227 14.78 -24.76 19.38
CA ARG A 227 14.80 -24.40 17.96
C ARG A 227 15.42 -25.54 17.17
N SER A 228 14.62 -26.33 16.48
CA SER A 228 15.08 -27.21 15.43
C SER A 228 15.25 -26.41 14.14
N THR A 229 16.49 -26.19 13.72
CA THR A 229 16.89 -25.53 12.46
C THR A 229 17.00 -26.52 11.30
N ALA A 230 16.01 -27.35 11.07
CA ALA A 230 15.97 -28.19 9.89
C ALA A 230 15.26 -27.47 8.75
N PRO A 231 15.81 -27.39 7.51
CA PRO A 231 15.11 -26.84 6.39
C PRO A 231 13.89 -27.70 6.05
N ARG A 232 12.71 -27.18 6.35
CA ARG A 232 11.45 -27.84 5.98
C ARG A 232 11.38 -27.87 4.45
N ARG A 233 11.52 -29.04 3.83
CA ARG A 233 11.15 -29.28 2.43
C ARG A 233 9.71 -28.76 2.23
N ARG A 234 9.58 -27.74 1.39
CA ARG A 234 8.25 -27.22 1.00
C ARG A 234 7.54 -28.33 0.24
N GLY A 235 6.56 -28.95 0.85
CA GLY A 235 5.77 -30.01 0.21
C GLY A 235 4.93 -29.45 -0.94
N TRP A 236 4.61 -30.25 -1.95
CA TRP A 236 3.76 -29.90 -3.09
C TRP A 236 2.41 -29.27 -2.68
N TRP A 237 1.84 -29.70 -1.56
CA TRP A 237 0.59 -29.14 -0.99
C TRP A 237 0.74 -27.66 -0.61
N GLN A 238 1.93 -27.17 -0.25
CA GLN A 238 2.15 -25.74 0.05
C GLN A 238 2.11 -24.91 -1.24
N ALA A 239 2.57 -25.47 -2.36
CA ALA A 239 2.45 -24.83 -3.67
C ALA A 239 0.97 -24.74 -4.09
N LEU A 240 0.21 -25.81 -3.95
CA LEU A 240 -1.24 -25.83 -4.23
C LEU A 240 -2.02 -24.86 -3.33
N ALA A 241 -1.74 -24.88 -2.03
CA ALA A 241 -2.35 -23.94 -1.08
C ALA A 241 -2.04 -22.48 -1.43
N ARG A 242 -0.80 -22.19 -1.85
CA ARG A 242 -0.41 -20.87 -2.33
C ARG A 242 -1.15 -20.50 -3.61
N GLN A 243 -1.21 -21.40 -4.59
CA GLN A 243 -1.95 -21.18 -5.84
C GLN A 243 -3.43 -20.90 -5.57
N ALA A 244 -4.08 -21.69 -4.71
CA ALA A 244 -5.46 -21.47 -4.29
C ALA A 244 -5.65 -20.10 -3.60
N LEU A 245 -4.73 -19.72 -2.70
CA LEU A 245 -4.77 -18.44 -1.98
C LEU A 245 -4.60 -17.23 -2.92
N TYR A 246 -3.84 -17.37 -3.99
CA TYR A 246 -3.61 -16.33 -4.99
C TYR A 246 -4.53 -16.46 -6.21
N SER A 247 -5.55 -17.33 -6.17
CA SER A 247 -6.61 -17.35 -7.17
C SER A 247 -7.47 -16.07 -7.09
N GLU A 248 -8.06 -15.68 -8.22
CA GLU A 248 -8.86 -14.45 -8.28
C GLU A 248 -10.03 -14.45 -7.27
N PRO A 249 -10.83 -15.53 -7.07
CA PRO A 249 -11.87 -15.55 -6.06
C PRO A 249 -11.31 -15.37 -4.64
N ALA A 250 -10.19 -16.02 -4.31
CA ALA A 250 -9.56 -15.90 -2.99
C ALA A 250 -9.00 -14.48 -2.77
N LEU A 251 -8.43 -13.87 -3.79
CA LEU A 251 -7.94 -12.48 -3.72
C LEU A 251 -9.09 -11.49 -3.54
N ARG A 252 -10.23 -11.67 -4.20
CA ARG A 252 -11.43 -10.85 -3.99
C ARG A 252 -11.96 -10.95 -2.56
N LEU A 253 -11.87 -12.14 -1.96
CA LEU A 253 -12.36 -12.39 -0.61
C LEU A 253 -11.36 -11.97 0.48
N LEU A 254 -10.06 -12.20 0.27
CA LEU A 254 -9.01 -12.12 1.27
C LEU A 254 -7.93 -11.07 0.97
N GLY A 255 -7.86 -10.51 -0.23
CA GLY A 255 -6.88 -9.49 -0.60
C GLY A 255 -6.84 -8.37 0.43
N HIS A 256 -5.66 -8.00 0.92
CA HIS A 256 -5.52 -6.93 1.90
C HIS A 256 -5.52 -5.56 1.26
N MET A 257 -4.89 -5.45 0.11
CA MET A 257 -4.73 -4.24 -0.69
C MET A 257 -5.35 -4.42 -2.08
N LEU A 258 -5.69 -3.32 -2.71
CA LEU A 258 -6.19 -3.24 -4.08
C LEU A 258 -5.32 -2.29 -4.88
N LEU A 259 -4.65 -2.77 -5.93
CA LEU A 259 -4.00 -1.93 -6.93
C LEU A 259 -4.98 -1.69 -8.09
N VAL A 260 -5.17 -0.43 -8.46
CA VAL A 260 -5.88 -0.07 -9.69
C VAL A 260 -4.90 0.58 -10.65
N VAL A 261 -4.89 0.08 -11.88
CA VAL A 261 -4.17 0.68 -13.01
C VAL A 261 -5.17 1.45 -13.85
N ALA A 262 -4.86 2.70 -14.15
CA ALA A 262 -5.70 3.58 -14.95
C ALA A 262 -4.85 4.41 -15.92
N ARG A 263 -5.50 5.07 -16.86
CA ARG A 263 -4.88 6.07 -17.75
C ARG A 263 -5.56 7.42 -17.56
N ARG A 264 -4.78 8.51 -17.69
CA ARG A 264 -5.36 9.83 -17.80
C ARG A 264 -6.16 9.93 -19.12
N ALA A 265 -7.48 10.12 -19.03
CA ALA A 265 -8.33 10.38 -20.18
C ALA A 265 -8.09 11.76 -20.78
#